data_e1f4e2b49f69bc86e1ca457703a6923c
#
_entry.id   e1f4e2b49f69bc86e1ca457703a6923c
#
_cell.length_a   1.000
_cell.length_b   1.000
_cell.length_c   1.000
_cell.angle_alpha   90.00
_cell.angle_beta   90.00
_cell.angle_gamma   90.00
#
_symmetry.space_group_name_H-M   'P 1'
#
loop_
_entity.id
_entity.type
_entity.pdbx_description
1 polymer ?
#
loop_
_entity_poly.entity_id
_entity_poly.type
_entity_poly.pdbx_seq_one_letter_code
_entity_poly.pdbx_strand_id
1 'polypeptide(L)'
;MSMPDGIPFGIRLTQLAAERPDETAVTVVAVNRTAQSMTFGELDAAANRWGRALASHGTQMGSFIALAIPNSMHLLLATLGCWKIGAVPVPMHWDLPEWERDRVRAVINPTVVIDETSRWELEAQAAAESADPLPPAVSPNVNGICSSGSTGTPKVIVSLSPSLWTDQHGEPFLANWTPVAKPQTIMVPAPMYHTNGFATLPFMLSGDHLVILERFDAALVLDMIERYRITNFTATPTMLARIAARPDVRERDLSSVVFVLQGAAVMPPALMHTWFELLSPERFVSAYGMTENLGLTALRGDEWLAHPGSVGRGFRETEIRILGSTRRPVEPGEHGEIFLRSPMAAGSRYLGGAPPLPETEDGFRSAGDIGYVDEDGYLYIIDRRVDMIISGGANVFPAEVESALAGHPHVADVVVIGLADEQWGRRVHAVVQLADGATLTEDEVIEFAKGRLAHYKAPKTVEFVDAIPRTAATKVNRSAMIAARGG
;
A
#
# COMPACT_ATOMS: atom_id res chain seq x y z
N MET A 1 9.79 10.87 31.39
CA MET A 1 8.85 10.33 30.41
C MET A 1 8.90 8.83 30.59
N SER A 2 7.82 8.17 31.01
CA SER A 2 7.71 6.71 30.94
C SER A 2 7.82 6.31 29.47
N MET A 3 8.63 5.26 29.17
CA MET A 3 8.64 4.68 27.82
C MET A 3 7.21 4.27 27.47
N PRO A 4 6.74 4.52 26.24
CA PRO A 4 5.44 3.99 25.82
C PRO A 4 5.44 2.46 25.98
N ASP A 5 4.29 1.88 26.34
CA ASP A 5 4.14 0.44 26.51
C ASP A 5 4.48 -0.28 25.20
N GLY A 6 5.49 -1.15 25.23
CA GLY A 6 5.94 -1.94 24.07
C GLY A 6 7.39 -2.40 24.18
N ILE A 7 7.74 -3.39 23.37
CA ILE A 7 9.10 -3.94 23.29
C ILE A 7 9.80 -3.33 22.07
N PRO A 8 11.01 -2.73 22.18
CA PRO A 8 11.75 -2.25 21.02
C PRO A 8 11.89 -3.36 19.95
N PHE A 9 11.67 -3.04 18.68
CA PHE A 9 11.70 -4.03 17.58
C PHE A 9 13.00 -4.83 17.57
N GLY A 10 14.15 -4.15 17.78
CA GLY A 10 15.45 -4.82 17.86
C GLY A 10 15.55 -5.83 19.02
N ILE A 11 14.96 -5.51 20.17
CA ILE A 11 14.93 -6.42 21.34
C ILE A 11 13.95 -7.58 21.10
N ARG A 12 12.79 -7.30 20.48
CA ARG A 12 11.81 -8.37 20.16
C ARG A 12 12.41 -9.40 19.22
N LEU A 13 13.19 -8.97 18.22
CA LEU A 13 13.91 -9.90 17.34
C LEU A 13 14.90 -10.77 18.11
N THR A 14 15.70 -10.17 19.03
CA THR A 14 16.63 -10.94 19.91
C THR A 14 15.91 -11.95 20.79
N GLN A 15 14.73 -11.61 21.32
CA GLN A 15 13.91 -12.56 22.09
C GLN A 15 13.48 -13.75 21.22
N LEU A 16 12.96 -13.50 20.01
CA LEU A 16 12.58 -14.56 19.07
C LEU A 16 13.78 -15.43 18.67
N ALA A 17 14.95 -14.83 18.46
CA ALA A 17 16.19 -15.58 18.21
C ALA A 17 16.59 -16.48 19.36
N ALA A 18 16.34 -16.09 20.60
CA ALA A 18 16.57 -16.93 21.78
C ALA A 18 15.49 -18.01 21.97
N GLU A 19 14.22 -17.67 21.68
CA GLU A 19 13.08 -18.59 21.83
C GLU A 19 13.03 -19.66 20.73
N ARG A 20 13.40 -19.30 19.47
CA ARG A 20 13.25 -20.12 18.25
C ARG A 20 14.41 -19.94 17.28
N PRO A 21 15.67 -20.21 17.70
CA PRO A 21 16.86 -19.89 16.92
C PRO A 21 16.89 -20.52 15.52
N ASP A 22 16.36 -21.74 15.40
CA ASP A 22 16.42 -22.54 14.18
C ASP A 22 15.16 -22.46 13.30
N GLU A 23 14.11 -21.76 13.77
CA GLU A 23 12.91 -21.57 12.96
C GLU A 23 13.14 -20.51 11.87
N THR A 24 12.64 -20.77 10.66
CA THR A 24 12.75 -19.84 9.53
C THR A 24 11.92 -18.59 9.80
N ALA A 25 12.58 -17.42 9.83
CA ALA A 25 11.94 -16.13 10.01
C ALA A 25 11.56 -15.48 8.67
N VAL A 26 12.42 -15.64 7.66
CA VAL A 26 12.25 -15.01 6.36
C VAL A 26 12.80 -15.87 5.24
N THR A 27 12.13 -15.80 4.09
CA THR A 27 12.61 -16.33 2.80
C THR A 27 12.44 -15.24 1.75
N VAL A 28 13.50 -14.87 1.06
CA VAL A 28 13.45 -13.96 -0.10
C VAL A 28 13.55 -14.80 -1.37
N VAL A 29 12.62 -14.62 -2.30
CA VAL A 29 12.55 -15.37 -3.55
C VAL A 29 12.83 -14.44 -4.71
N ALA A 30 13.89 -14.71 -5.45
CA ALA A 30 14.29 -13.95 -6.63
C ALA A 30 13.43 -14.29 -7.84
N VAL A 31 13.46 -13.41 -8.88
CA VAL A 31 12.74 -13.61 -10.15
C VAL A 31 13.10 -14.94 -10.83
N ASN A 32 14.35 -15.36 -10.71
CA ASN A 32 14.82 -16.66 -11.23
C ASN A 32 14.42 -17.87 -10.35
N ARG A 33 13.56 -17.66 -9.33
CA ARG A 33 13.06 -18.67 -8.40
C ARG A 33 14.10 -19.22 -7.40
N THR A 34 15.30 -18.66 -7.35
CA THR A 34 16.22 -18.95 -6.26
C THR A 34 15.69 -18.35 -4.96
N ALA A 35 15.85 -19.06 -3.86
CA ALA A 35 15.38 -18.62 -2.55
C ALA A 35 16.55 -18.57 -1.57
N GLN A 36 16.58 -17.50 -0.78
CA GLN A 36 17.50 -17.32 0.35
C GLN A 36 16.66 -17.21 1.62
N SER A 37 16.94 -18.05 2.61
CA SER A 37 16.23 -18.03 3.89
C SER A 37 17.19 -17.73 5.02
N MET A 38 16.64 -17.15 6.10
CA MET A 38 17.32 -17.00 7.39
C MET A 38 16.40 -17.43 8.52
N THR A 39 16.97 -18.10 9.51
CA THR A 39 16.31 -18.39 10.78
C THR A 39 16.25 -17.14 11.65
N PHE A 40 15.48 -17.17 12.76
CA PHE A 40 15.47 -16.05 13.72
C PHE A 40 16.86 -15.79 14.30
N GLY A 41 17.63 -16.84 14.61
CA GLY A 41 19.00 -16.71 15.11
C GLY A 41 19.93 -16.05 14.10
N GLU A 42 19.93 -16.50 12.85
CA GLU A 42 20.73 -15.93 11.77
C GLU A 42 20.34 -14.48 11.47
N LEU A 43 19.04 -14.20 11.48
CA LEU A 43 18.51 -12.87 11.18
C LEU A 43 18.86 -11.84 12.26
N ASP A 44 18.77 -12.22 13.55
CA ASP A 44 19.17 -11.36 14.67
C ASP A 44 20.67 -11.05 14.62
N ALA A 45 21.50 -12.08 14.42
CA ALA A 45 22.95 -11.94 14.28
C ALA A 45 23.32 -11.01 13.12
N ALA A 46 22.69 -11.19 11.95
CA ALA A 46 22.91 -10.34 10.79
C ALA A 46 22.42 -8.90 11.03
N ALA A 47 21.25 -8.72 11.64
CA ALA A 47 20.71 -7.40 11.97
C ALA A 47 21.62 -6.62 12.96
N ASN A 48 22.22 -7.32 13.94
CA ASN A 48 23.18 -6.73 14.86
C ASN A 48 24.43 -6.23 14.12
N ARG A 49 24.97 -7.02 13.19
CA ARG A 49 26.10 -6.65 12.33
C ARG A 49 25.80 -5.44 11.44
N TRP A 50 24.63 -5.46 10.78
CA TRP A 50 24.18 -4.35 9.94
C TRP A 50 23.95 -3.07 10.74
N GLY A 51 23.40 -3.18 11.96
CA GLY A 51 23.25 -2.05 12.85
C GLY A 51 24.59 -1.39 13.20
N ARG A 52 25.65 -2.19 13.49
CA ARG A 52 27.00 -1.68 13.76
C ARG A 52 27.63 -1.05 12.55
N ALA A 53 27.52 -1.67 11.38
CA ALA A 53 28.00 -1.11 10.12
C ALA A 53 27.33 0.23 9.81
N LEU A 54 26.02 0.36 10.00
CA LEU A 54 25.31 1.65 9.86
C LEU A 54 25.78 2.68 10.88
N ALA A 55 26.01 2.30 12.14
CA ALA A 55 26.50 3.20 13.18
C ALA A 55 27.91 3.73 12.86
N SER A 56 28.80 2.93 12.25
CA SER A 56 30.16 3.36 11.84
C SER A 56 30.14 4.48 10.77
N HIS A 57 29.03 4.62 10.03
CA HIS A 57 28.78 5.72 9.10
C HIS A 57 28.16 6.97 9.76
N GLY A 58 28.22 7.09 11.09
CA GLY A 58 27.70 8.25 11.82
C GLY A 58 26.19 8.26 12.02
N THR A 59 25.52 7.12 11.77
CA THR A 59 24.08 6.97 12.01
C THR A 59 23.79 7.01 13.51
N GLN A 60 22.81 7.82 13.90
CA GLN A 60 22.34 7.99 15.27
C GLN A 60 20.84 7.69 15.36
N MET A 61 20.32 7.63 16.58
CA MET A 61 18.89 7.53 16.81
C MET A 61 18.14 8.67 16.09
N GLY A 62 17.10 8.31 15.32
CA GLY A 62 16.32 9.25 14.53
C GLY A 62 16.94 9.63 13.18
N SER A 63 18.18 9.22 12.86
CA SER A 63 18.77 9.42 11.53
C SER A 63 17.95 8.72 10.46
N PHE A 64 17.71 9.39 9.33
CA PHE A 64 17.07 8.79 8.17
C PHE A 64 18.09 8.03 7.33
N ILE A 65 17.75 6.80 6.95
CA ILE A 65 18.53 5.95 6.05
C ILE A 65 17.70 5.69 4.80
N ALA A 66 18.15 6.18 3.65
CA ALA A 66 17.47 5.97 2.38
C ALA A 66 17.82 4.58 1.81
N LEU A 67 16.82 3.77 1.51
CA LEU A 67 16.97 2.41 0.99
C LEU A 67 16.49 2.37 -0.46
N ALA A 68 17.42 2.61 -1.40
CA ALA A 68 17.16 2.66 -2.85
C ALA A 68 17.55 1.34 -3.52
N ILE A 69 16.98 0.23 -3.03
CA ILE A 69 17.24 -1.13 -3.51
C ILE A 69 15.92 -1.91 -3.65
N PRO A 70 15.84 -2.93 -4.54
CA PRO A 70 14.66 -3.77 -4.68
C PRO A 70 14.38 -4.59 -3.42
N ASN A 71 13.21 -5.24 -3.38
CA ASN A 71 12.93 -6.23 -2.36
C ASN A 71 14.05 -7.27 -2.35
N SER A 72 14.73 -7.41 -1.25
CA SER A 72 15.91 -8.27 -1.11
C SER A 72 16.24 -8.53 0.35
N MET A 73 17.10 -9.49 0.61
CA MET A 73 17.64 -9.71 1.95
C MET A 73 18.39 -8.46 2.46
N HIS A 74 19.09 -7.73 1.58
CA HIS A 74 19.78 -6.48 1.95
C HIS A 74 18.81 -5.41 2.44
N LEU A 75 17.64 -5.22 1.77
CA LEU A 75 16.63 -4.25 2.19
C LEU A 75 16.07 -4.59 3.56
N LEU A 76 15.82 -5.89 3.80
CA LEU A 76 15.36 -6.37 5.10
C LEU A 76 16.41 -6.15 6.18
N LEU A 77 17.65 -6.58 5.95
CA LEU A 77 18.75 -6.44 6.92
C LEU A 77 19.08 -4.99 7.23
N ALA A 78 19.08 -4.12 6.21
CA ALA A 78 19.23 -2.68 6.42
C ALA A 78 18.10 -2.10 7.28
N THR A 79 16.84 -2.51 7.03
CA THR A 79 15.69 -2.09 7.83
C THR A 79 15.82 -2.54 9.29
N LEU A 80 16.15 -3.81 9.50
CA LEU A 80 16.34 -4.36 10.85
C LEU A 80 17.53 -3.72 11.56
N GLY A 81 18.64 -3.51 10.86
CA GLY A 81 19.80 -2.77 11.37
C GLY A 81 19.44 -1.35 11.80
N CYS A 82 18.61 -0.62 11.03
CA CYS A 82 18.07 0.66 11.44
C CYS A 82 17.29 0.56 12.75
N TRP A 83 16.36 -0.39 12.86
CA TRP A 83 15.58 -0.56 14.10
C TRP A 83 16.42 -0.98 15.29
N LYS A 84 17.52 -1.76 15.07
CA LYS A 84 18.47 -2.14 16.11
C LYS A 84 19.19 -0.95 16.75
N ILE A 85 19.42 0.13 15.99
CA ILE A 85 20.15 1.33 16.47
C ILE A 85 19.24 2.56 16.63
N GLY A 86 17.93 2.41 16.45
CA GLY A 86 16.96 3.49 16.56
C GLY A 86 16.94 4.47 15.39
N ALA A 87 17.53 4.11 14.24
CA ALA A 87 17.44 4.88 12.99
C ALA A 87 16.10 4.64 12.28
N VAL A 88 15.78 5.51 11.31
CA VAL A 88 14.52 5.51 10.55
C VAL A 88 14.77 5.00 9.13
N PRO A 89 14.33 3.81 8.75
CA PRO A 89 14.43 3.33 7.38
C PRO A 89 13.44 4.08 6.48
N VAL A 90 13.92 4.53 5.31
CA VAL A 90 13.11 5.21 4.29
C VAL A 90 13.29 4.49 2.96
N PRO A 91 12.51 3.45 2.68
CA PRO A 91 12.55 2.78 1.40
C PRO A 91 12.06 3.73 0.30
N MET A 92 12.81 3.78 -0.78
CA MET A 92 12.48 4.58 -1.96
C MET A 92 12.56 3.71 -3.22
N HIS A 93 11.85 4.12 -4.25
CA HIS A 93 11.90 3.42 -5.53
C HIS A 93 13.32 3.44 -6.08
N TRP A 94 13.90 2.26 -6.27
CA TRP A 94 15.30 2.08 -6.64
C TRP A 94 15.59 2.44 -8.11
N ASP A 95 14.59 2.34 -8.98
CA ASP A 95 14.69 2.55 -10.43
C ASP A 95 14.13 3.93 -10.86
N LEU A 96 14.28 4.96 -10.00
CA LEU A 96 13.94 6.33 -10.36
C LEU A 96 15.02 6.93 -11.28
N PRO A 97 14.63 7.80 -12.24
CA PRO A 97 15.57 8.67 -12.92
C PRO A 97 16.42 9.46 -11.91
N GLU A 98 17.67 9.72 -12.24
CA GLU A 98 18.63 10.37 -11.33
C GLU A 98 18.09 11.69 -10.77
N TRP A 99 17.52 12.55 -11.63
CA TRP A 99 16.96 13.84 -11.23
C TRP A 99 15.80 13.72 -10.22
N GLU A 100 14.97 12.67 -10.32
CA GLU A 100 13.86 12.42 -9.39
C GLU A 100 14.39 11.82 -8.08
N ARG A 101 15.32 10.89 -8.18
CA ARG A 101 16.00 10.28 -7.04
C ARG A 101 16.70 11.35 -6.19
N ASP A 102 17.41 12.30 -6.82
CA ASP A 102 18.09 13.37 -6.10
C ASP A 102 17.12 14.33 -5.41
N ARG A 103 15.98 14.62 -6.03
CA ARG A 103 14.91 15.41 -5.38
C ARG A 103 14.34 14.69 -4.15
N VAL A 104 14.09 13.38 -4.24
CA VAL A 104 13.62 12.59 -3.10
C VAL A 104 14.69 12.54 -2.01
N ARG A 105 15.94 12.32 -2.35
CA ARG A 105 17.07 12.33 -1.41
C ARG A 105 17.22 13.67 -0.71
N ALA A 106 17.09 14.77 -1.43
CA ALA A 106 17.14 16.12 -0.85
C ALA A 106 16.03 16.36 0.19
N VAL A 107 14.83 15.79 -0.04
CA VAL A 107 13.72 15.84 0.92
C VAL A 107 13.96 14.96 2.14
N ILE A 108 14.50 13.77 1.98
CA ILE A 108 14.83 12.85 3.09
C ILE A 108 15.97 13.41 3.92
N ASN A 109 16.99 14.01 3.27
CA ASN A 109 18.27 14.39 3.86
C ASN A 109 18.89 13.25 4.68
N PRO A 110 19.16 12.08 4.05
CA PRO A 110 19.59 10.89 4.76
C PRO A 110 21.05 10.96 5.22
N THR A 111 21.35 10.34 6.37
CA THR A 111 22.72 10.14 6.84
C THR A 111 23.46 9.13 5.95
N VAL A 112 22.76 8.06 5.53
CA VAL A 112 23.30 7.01 4.66
C VAL A 112 22.29 6.75 3.54
N VAL A 113 22.81 6.49 2.34
CA VAL A 113 22.03 5.98 1.20
C VAL A 113 22.53 4.58 0.86
N ILE A 114 21.64 3.62 0.85
CA ILE A 114 21.93 2.25 0.42
C ILE A 114 21.29 2.05 -0.94
N ASP A 115 22.12 1.88 -1.96
CA ASP A 115 21.74 1.63 -3.35
C ASP A 115 22.36 0.34 -3.87
N GLU A 116 22.22 0.05 -5.16
CA GLU A 116 22.70 -1.18 -5.79
C GLU A 116 24.21 -1.40 -5.65
N THR A 117 25.00 -0.36 -5.48
CA THR A 117 26.44 -0.46 -5.29
C THR A 117 26.81 -0.55 -3.82
N SER A 118 26.34 0.40 -3.03
CA SER A 118 26.71 0.53 -1.61
C SER A 118 26.16 -0.60 -0.73
N ARG A 119 25.11 -1.32 -1.14
CA ARG A 119 24.60 -2.48 -0.39
C ARG A 119 25.63 -3.58 -0.22
N TRP A 120 26.49 -3.83 -1.23
CA TRP A 120 27.53 -4.84 -1.16
C TRP A 120 28.71 -4.43 -0.30
N GLU A 121 29.05 -3.14 -0.33
CA GLU A 121 30.07 -2.57 0.53
C GLU A 121 29.65 -2.65 2.00
N LEU A 122 28.38 -2.30 2.27
CA LEU A 122 27.83 -2.37 3.62
C LEU A 122 27.71 -3.82 4.12
N GLU A 123 27.33 -4.77 3.25
CA GLU A 123 27.33 -6.19 3.58
C GLU A 123 28.73 -6.68 3.97
N ALA A 124 29.75 -6.31 3.20
CA ALA A 124 31.14 -6.68 3.50
C ALA A 124 31.64 -6.08 4.81
N GLN A 125 31.25 -4.83 5.11
CA GLN A 125 31.53 -4.19 6.40
C GLN A 125 30.80 -4.90 7.55
N ALA A 126 29.51 -5.16 7.37
CA ALA A 126 28.69 -5.87 8.35
C ALA A 126 29.25 -7.26 8.66
N ALA A 127 29.78 -7.98 7.66
CA ALA A 127 30.39 -9.30 7.87
C ALA A 127 31.60 -9.26 8.83
N ALA A 128 32.29 -8.12 8.94
CA ALA A 128 33.41 -7.94 9.87
C ALA A 128 32.98 -7.52 11.28
N GLU A 129 31.72 -7.13 11.47
CA GLU A 129 31.18 -6.64 12.75
C GLU A 129 30.76 -7.82 13.67
N SER A 130 30.72 -7.53 15.00
CA SER A 130 30.19 -8.50 15.98
C SER A 130 28.70 -8.76 15.77
N ALA A 131 28.31 -10.03 15.95
CA ALA A 131 26.93 -10.48 15.99
C ALA A 131 26.26 -10.31 17.37
N ASP A 132 27.01 -9.92 18.40
CA ASP A 132 26.49 -9.77 19.77
C ASP A 132 25.27 -8.83 19.79
N PRO A 133 24.31 -9.06 20.69
CA PRO A 133 23.14 -8.20 20.80
C PRO A 133 23.53 -6.74 21.00
N LEU A 134 22.81 -5.85 20.31
CA LEU A 134 22.90 -4.40 20.49
C LEU A 134 22.05 -3.94 21.69
N PRO A 135 22.44 -2.85 22.36
CA PRO A 135 21.61 -2.27 23.43
C PRO A 135 20.24 -1.85 22.91
N PRO A 136 19.23 -1.82 23.80
CA PRO A 136 17.88 -1.36 23.42
C PRO A 136 17.89 0.02 22.78
N ALA A 137 17.27 0.16 21.62
CA ALA A 137 17.07 1.43 20.94
C ALA A 137 15.65 1.46 20.34
N VAL A 138 15.05 2.65 20.33
CA VAL A 138 13.72 2.88 19.76
C VAL A 138 13.84 3.96 18.69
N SER A 139 13.55 3.60 17.45
CA SER A 139 13.38 4.61 16.40
C SER A 139 12.15 5.45 16.72
N PRO A 140 12.25 6.78 16.73
CA PRO A 140 11.09 7.65 16.98
C PRO A 140 10.02 7.54 15.88
N ASN A 141 10.41 7.03 14.73
CA ASN A 141 9.57 6.82 13.55
C ASN A 141 9.86 5.44 12.96
N VAL A 142 8.88 4.57 12.91
CA VAL A 142 9.08 3.20 12.41
C VAL A 142 9.58 3.16 10.97
N ASN A 143 9.16 4.13 10.16
CA ASN A 143 9.60 4.31 8.77
C ASN A 143 9.27 5.69 8.21
N GLY A 144 9.79 5.96 7.01
CA GLY A 144 9.26 6.96 6.08
C GLY A 144 8.92 6.29 4.74
N ILE A 145 7.83 6.66 4.10
CA ILE A 145 7.42 6.14 2.78
C ILE A 145 7.39 7.30 1.78
N CYS A 146 8.05 7.10 0.63
CA CYS A 146 8.06 8.08 -0.45
C CYS A 146 6.74 8.03 -1.24
N SER A 147 6.13 9.19 -1.47
CA SER A 147 4.96 9.33 -2.32
C SER A 147 5.29 10.22 -3.51
N SER A 148 4.85 9.81 -4.69
CA SER A 148 5.05 10.53 -5.96
C SER A 148 4.28 11.86 -6.06
N GLY A 149 3.78 12.40 -4.96
CA GLY A 149 3.03 13.65 -4.89
C GLY A 149 2.19 13.97 -6.14
N SER A 150 0.88 14.06 -6.02
CA SER A 150 -0.02 14.45 -7.14
C SER A 150 0.34 15.82 -7.76
N THR A 151 1.14 16.62 -7.07
CA THR A 151 1.60 17.96 -7.48
C THR A 151 2.99 17.95 -8.12
N GLY A 152 3.59 16.78 -8.40
CA GLY A 152 4.94 16.67 -8.98
C GLY A 152 6.10 16.95 -8.00
N THR A 153 5.80 17.34 -6.75
CA THR A 153 6.82 17.50 -5.71
C THR A 153 6.89 16.23 -4.87
N PRO A 154 8.07 15.59 -4.75
CA PRO A 154 8.22 14.41 -3.91
C PRO A 154 7.82 14.72 -2.46
N LYS A 155 7.05 13.82 -1.86
CA LYS A 155 6.70 13.88 -0.43
C LYS A 155 7.23 12.62 0.24
N VAL A 156 7.74 12.77 1.44
CA VAL A 156 8.07 11.63 2.29
C VAL A 156 7.13 11.68 3.49
N ILE A 157 6.36 10.63 3.65
CA ILE A 157 5.39 10.46 4.73
C ILE A 157 6.10 9.69 5.83
N VAL A 158 6.42 10.37 6.93
CA VAL A 158 7.10 9.77 8.08
C VAL A 158 6.07 9.37 9.10
N SER A 159 6.01 8.10 9.46
CA SER A 159 5.16 7.58 10.52
C SER A 159 5.54 8.21 11.86
N LEU A 160 4.55 8.58 12.67
CA LEU A 160 4.77 9.04 14.06
C LEU A 160 4.76 7.88 15.07
N SER A 161 4.55 6.63 14.60
CA SER A 161 4.67 5.45 15.45
C SER A 161 6.14 5.15 15.73
N PRO A 162 6.54 4.96 17.00
CA PRO A 162 7.87 4.47 17.35
C PRO A 162 8.05 2.99 16.95
N SER A 163 9.30 2.52 16.85
CA SER A 163 9.60 1.11 16.58
C SER A 163 9.43 0.22 17.83
N LEU A 164 8.20 0.17 18.35
CA LEU A 164 7.80 -0.62 19.51
C LEU A 164 6.80 -1.69 19.09
N TRP A 165 7.11 -2.94 19.45
CA TRP A 165 6.23 -4.08 19.23
C TRP A 165 5.26 -4.24 20.41
N THR A 166 4.01 -4.53 20.06
CA THR A 166 2.95 -4.94 20.98
C THR A 166 2.25 -6.18 20.40
N ASP A 167 1.49 -6.91 21.17
CA ASP A 167 0.75 -8.09 20.71
C ASP A 167 -0.17 -7.80 19.52
N GLN A 168 -0.66 -6.56 19.41
CA GLN A 168 -1.52 -6.12 18.31
C GLN A 168 -0.83 -6.06 16.95
N HIS A 169 0.50 -5.89 16.90
CA HIS A 169 1.26 -5.84 15.65
C HIS A 169 1.23 -7.13 14.84
N GLY A 170 1.03 -8.25 15.49
CA GLY A 170 1.00 -9.56 14.84
C GLY A 170 -0.40 -10.13 14.67
N GLU A 171 -1.44 -9.38 15.01
CA GLU A 171 -2.80 -9.89 14.89
C GLU A 171 -3.28 -9.87 13.43
N PRO A 172 -3.62 -11.03 12.85
CA PRO A 172 -4.11 -11.11 11.48
C PRO A 172 -5.40 -10.29 11.29
N PHE A 173 -5.58 -9.68 10.13
CA PHE A 173 -6.79 -8.90 9.84
C PHE A 173 -8.07 -9.72 10.00
N LEU A 174 -8.06 -10.98 9.51
CA LEU A 174 -9.21 -11.87 9.62
C LEU A 174 -9.59 -12.21 11.08
N ALA A 175 -8.67 -12.05 12.03
CA ALA A 175 -8.93 -12.33 13.45
C ALA A 175 -10.05 -11.48 14.05
N ASN A 176 -10.43 -10.37 13.39
CA ASN A 176 -11.59 -9.57 13.77
C ASN A 176 -12.94 -10.29 13.58
N TRP A 177 -12.99 -11.32 12.75
CA TRP A 177 -14.23 -12.11 12.45
C TRP A 177 -14.13 -13.56 12.93
N THR A 178 -12.94 -14.16 12.86
CA THR A 178 -12.72 -15.56 13.23
C THR A 178 -11.30 -15.76 13.73
N PRO A 179 -11.09 -16.64 14.74
CA PRO A 179 -9.75 -16.94 15.22
C PRO A 179 -8.83 -17.44 14.10
N VAL A 180 -7.63 -16.94 14.07
CA VAL A 180 -6.59 -17.32 13.10
C VAL A 180 -5.42 -17.95 13.84
N ALA A 181 -5.01 -19.15 13.43
CA ALA A 181 -3.89 -19.85 14.03
C ALA A 181 -2.57 -19.11 13.80
N LYS A 182 -1.64 -19.22 14.74
CA LYS A 182 -0.27 -18.69 14.65
C LYS A 182 0.75 -19.79 14.90
N PRO A 183 2.00 -19.69 14.39
CA PRO A 183 2.46 -18.63 13.48
C PRO A 183 1.85 -18.72 12.09
N GLN A 184 1.87 -17.60 11.36
CA GLN A 184 1.45 -17.50 9.97
C GLN A 184 2.64 -17.60 9.02
N THR A 185 2.40 -18.04 7.78
CA THR A 185 3.35 -17.89 6.67
C THR A 185 2.81 -16.82 5.73
N ILE A 186 3.39 -15.63 5.75
CA ILE A 186 2.87 -14.44 5.09
C ILE A 186 3.69 -14.13 3.85
N MET A 187 3.06 -14.06 2.69
CA MET A 187 3.76 -13.64 1.48
C MET A 187 3.70 -12.12 1.31
N VAL A 188 4.82 -11.53 0.90
CA VAL A 188 4.98 -10.12 0.55
C VAL A 188 5.22 -9.99 -0.95
N PRO A 189 4.16 -9.96 -1.79
CA PRO A 189 4.30 -9.84 -3.23
C PRO A 189 4.48 -8.38 -3.69
N ALA A 190 4.15 -7.41 -2.82
CA ALA A 190 4.19 -6.00 -3.12
C ALA A 190 5.60 -5.41 -2.94
N PRO A 191 5.94 -4.33 -3.68
CA PRO A 191 7.20 -3.60 -3.45
C PRO A 191 7.26 -3.02 -2.03
N MET A 192 8.40 -3.25 -1.35
CA MET A 192 8.61 -2.78 0.02
C MET A 192 8.91 -1.27 0.13
N TYR A 193 9.06 -0.56 -0.96
CA TYR A 193 9.09 0.91 -0.94
C TYR A 193 7.69 1.56 -0.88
N HIS A 194 6.63 0.73 -0.79
CA HIS A 194 5.25 1.14 -0.53
C HIS A 194 4.72 0.52 0.76
N THR A 195 3.71 1.19 1.33
CA THR A 195 3.08 0.76 2.59
C THR A 195 2.63 -0.70 2.57
N ASN A 196 2.00 -1.17 1.48
CA ASN A 196 1.50 -2.56 1.40
C ASN A 196 2.59 -3.62 1.52
N GLY A 197 3.80 -3.35 1.05
CA GLY A 197 4.94 -4.24 1.24
C GLY A 197 5.62 -4.03 2.60
N PHE A 198 5.94 -2.77 2.93
CA PHE A 198 6.73 -2.45 4.11
C PHE A 198 6.02 -2.72 5.44
N ALA A 199 4.72 -2.41 5.51
CA ALA A 199 3.92 -2.61 6.73
C ALA A 199 3.73 -4.08 7.11
N THR A 200 4.14 -5.03 6.25
CA THR A 200 4.12 -6.46 6.56
C THR A 200 5.33 -6.90 7.41
N LEU A 201 6.43 -6.15 7.40
CA LEU A 201 7.66 -6.53 8.10
C LEU A 201 7.49 -6.77 9.61
N PRO A 202 6.74 -5.95 10.36
CA PRO A 202 6.56 -6.17 11.80
C PRO A 202 5.86 -7.48 12.17
N PHE A 203 5.14 -8.15 11.26
CA PHE A 203 4.51 -9.46 11.54
C PHE A 203 5.55 -10.52 11.89
N MET A 204 6.74 -10.46 11.30
CA MET A 204 7.86 -11.33 11.65
C MET A 204 8.23 -11.22 13.13
N LEU A 205 8.11 -10.03 13.72
CA LEU A 205 8.38 -9.81 15.16
C LEU A 205 7.31 -10.44 16.07
N SER A 206 6.23 -10.97 15.49
CA SER A 206 5.24 -11.80 16.18
C SER A 206 5.47 -13.30 15.99
N GLY A 207 6.59 -13.66 15.37
CA GLY A 207 6.99 -15.05 15.11
C GLY A 207 6.44 -15.63 13.82
N ASP A 208 5.91 -14.81 12.92
CA ASP A 208 5.45 -15.27 11.61
C ASP A 208 6.62 -15.40 10.61
N HIS A 209 6.49 -16.33 9.67
CA HIS A 209 7.46 -16.51 8.58
C HIS A 209 7.07 -15.60 7.40
N LEU A 210 7.97 -14.72 6.96
CA LEU A 210 7.75 -13.88 5.77
C LEU A 210 8.38 -14.52 4.52
N VAL A 211 7.59 -14.63 3.44
CA VAL A 211 8.06 -15.02 2.11
C VAL A 211 7.99 -13.79 1.21
N ILE A 212 9.12 -13.14 0.98
CA ILE A 212 9.24 -11.88 0.25
C ILE A 212 9.60 -12.16 -1.20
N LEU A 213 8.81 -11.67 -2.15
CA LEU A 213 9.14 -11.74 -3.57
C LEU A 213 9.99 -10.52 -3.96
N GLU A 214 11.10 -10.74 -4.66
CA GLU A 214 11.92 -9.67 -5.23
C GLU A 214 11.09 -8.75 -6.12
N ARG A 215 10.21 -9.35 -6.93
CA ARG A 215 9.27 -8.65 -7.81
C ARG A 215 7.99 -9.44 -7.92
N PHE A 216 6.87 -8.75 -8.05
CA PHE A 216 5.59 -9.39 -8.30
C PHE A 216 5.59 -10.10 -9.65
N ASP A 217 5.25 -11.38 -9.62
CA ASP A 217 4.92 -12.22 -10.77
C ASP A 217 3.78 -13.16 -10.40
N ALA A 218 2.71 -13.19 -11.21
CA ALA A 218 1.49 -13.93 -10.90
C ALA A 218 1.71 -15.46 -10.84
N ALA A 219 2.58 -16.01 -11.70
CA ALA A 219 2.90 -17.43 -11.65
C ALA A 219 3.74 -17.76 -10.42
N LEU A 220 4.73 -16.90 -10.10
CA LEU A 220 5.56 -17.07 -8.92
C LEU A 220 4.73 -17.00 -7.62
N VAL A 221 3.72 -16.11 -7.56
CA VAL A 221 2.79 -16.05 -6.42
C VAL A 221 2.12 -17.41 -6.20
N LEU A 222 1.56 -18.01 -7.24
CA LEU A 222 0.89 -19.32 -7.15
C LEU A 222 1.86 -20.43 -6.76
N ASP A 223 3.06 -20.47 -7.35
CA ASP A 223 4.11 -21.44 -6.99
C ASP A 223 4.52 -21.32 -5.52
N MET A 224 4.62 -20.08 -5.00
CA MET A 224 5.01 -19.85 -3.59
C MET A 224 3.88 -20.18 -2.62
N ILE A 225 2.62 -19.98 -3.00
CA ILE A 225 1.47 -20.43 -2.19
C ILE A 225 1.58 -21.94 -1.93
N GLU A 226 1.78 -22.71 -2.97
CA GLU A 226 1.91 -24.17 -2.86
C GLU A 226 3.18 -24.59 -2.11
N ARG A 227 4.34 -24.03 -2.50
CA ARG A 227 5.65 -24.42 -1.98
C ARG A 227 5.81 -24.13 -0.49
N TYR A 228 5.40 -22.96 -0.04
CA TYR A 228 5.59 -22.51 1.34
C TYR A 228 4.30 -22.57 2.17
N ARG A 229 3.20 -23.10 1.61
CA ARG A 229 1.92 -23.20 2.30
C ARG A 229 1.50 -21.83 2.84
N ILE A 230 1.54 -20.81 1.97
CA ILE A 230 1.21 -19.43 2.34
C ILE A 230 -0.18 -19.37 2.96
N THR A 231 -0.28 -18.74 4.13
CA THR A 231 -1.55 -18.59 4.85
C THR A 231 -2.27 -17.28 4.52
N ASN A 232 -1.52 -16.23 4.22
CA ASN A 232 -2.12 -14.97 3.80
C ASN A 232 -1.14 -14.08 3.02
N PHE A 233 -1.67 -13.11 2.31
CA PHE A 233 -0.91 -12.05 1.65
C PHE A 233 -1.77 -10.82 1.40
N THR A 234 -1.11 -9.66 1.27
CA THR A 234 -1.74 -8.41 0.87
C THR A 234 -1.46 -8.13 -0.59
N ALA A 235 -2.51 -7.82 -1.37
CA ALA A 235 -2.38 -7.53 -2.79
C ALA A 235 -3.28 -6.36 -3.24
N THR A 236 -2.85 -5.66 -4.28
CA THR A 236 -3.68 -4.65 -4.96
C THR A 236 -4.65 -5.30 -5.93
N PRO A 237 -5.75 -4.64 -6.32
CA PRO A 237 -6.67 -5.17 -7.35
C PRO A 237 -5.96 -5.57 -8.64
N THR A 238 -4.96 -4.80 -9.08
CA THR A 238 -4.18 -5.13 -10.29
C THR A 238 -3.38 -6.42 -10.13
N MET A 239 -2.77 -6.66 -8.96
CA MET A 239 -2.09 -7.92 -8.68
C MET A 239 -3.08 -9.09 -8.69
N LEU A 240 -4.21 -8.90 -8.01
CA LEU A 240 -5.28 -9.90 -7.94
C LEU A 240 -5.87 -10.23 -9.33
N ALA A 241 -6.06 -9.22 -10.19
CA ALA A 241 -6.50 -9.42 -11.56
C ALA A 241 -5.50 -10.25 -12.37
N ARG A 242 -4.19 -9.95 -12.24
CA ARG A 242 -3.14 -10.70 -12.94
C ARG A 242 -3.00 -12.15 -12.44
N ILE A 243 -3.23 -12.41 -11.16
CA ILE A 243 -3.27 -13.78 -10.61
C ILE A 243 -4.51 -14.52 -11.15
N ALA A 244 -5.69 -13.89 -11.05
CA ALA A 244 -6.95 -14.48 -11.50
C ALA A 244 -6.99 -14.75 -13.02
N ALA A 245 -6.27 -13.96 -13.82
CA ALA A 245 -6.15 -14.14 -15.28
C ALA A 245 -5.22 -15.31 -15.68
N ARG A 246 -4.53 -15.95 -14.73
CA ARG A 246 -3.69 -17.10 -15.04
C ARG A 246 -4.54 -18.29 -15.49
N PRO A 247 -4.22 -18.95 -16.64
CA PRO A 247 -4.98 -20.10 -17.13
C PRO A 247 -5.05 -21.26 -16.12
N ASP A 248 -3.97 -21.43 -15.34
CA ASP A 248 -3.79 -22.51 -14.37
C ASP A 248 -4.30 -22.20 -12.96
N VAL A 249 -4.87 -21.01 -12.68
CA VAL A 249 -5.24 -20.58 -11.33
C VAL A 249 -6.25 -21.51 -10.64
N ARG A 250 -7.19 -22.09 -11.41
CA ARG A 250 -8.22 -23.00 -10.89
C ARG A 250 -7.70 -24.41 -10.60
N GLU A 251 -6.51 -24.75 -11.10
CA GLU A 251 -5.85 -26.05 -10.91
C GLU A 251 -4.88 -26.00 -9.71
N ARG A 252 -4.59 -24.80 -9.18
CA ARG A 252 -3.63 -24.57 -8.11
C ARG A 252 -4.19 -24.88 -6.72
N ASP A 253 -3.35 -25.42 -5.86
CA ASP A 253 -3.72 -25.66 -4.45
C ASP A 253 -3.64 -24.37 -3.62
N LEU A 254 -4.77 -23.69 -3.49
CA LEU A 254 -4.93 -22.51 -2.64
C LEU A 254 -5.43 -22.86 -1.21
N SER A 255 -5.49 -24.14 -0.84
CA SER A 255 -6.11 -24.60 0.42
C SER A 255 -5.42 -24.05 1.68
N SER A 256 -4.12 -23.73 1.60
CA SER A 256 -3.36 -23.14 2.70
C SER A 256 -3.72 -21.68 2.96
N VAL A 257 -4.28 -20.95 1.98
CA VAL A 257 -4.61 -19.54 2.11
C VAL A 257 -5.80 -19.39 3.05
N VAL A 258 -5.55 -18.86 4.24
CA VAL A 258 -6.57 -18.56 5.25
C VAL A 258 -7.34 -17.30 4.86
N PHE A 259 -6.63 -16.27 4.38
CA PHE A 259 -7.27 -15.09 3.83
C PHE A 259 -6.35 -14.31 2.85
N VAL A 260 -6.98 -13.51 2.01
CA VAL A 260 -6.32 -12.50 1.19
C VAL A 260 -6.77 -11.12 1.66
N LEU A 261 -5.84 -10.21 1.88
CA LEU A 261 -6.12 -8.81 2.18
C LEU A 261 -5.98 -7.96 0.92
N GLN A 262 -7.06 -7.32 0.50
CA GLN A 262 -7.08 -6.39 -0.62
C GLN A 262 -7.04 -4.96 -0.09
N GLY A 263 -6.27 -4.09 -0.74
CA GLY A 263 -6.19 -2.67 -0.40
C GLY A 263 -5.55 -1.83 -1.50
N ALA A 264 -5.30 -0.58 -1.19
CA ALA A 264 -4.67 0.44 -2.04
C ALA A 264 -5.51 1.01 -3.19
N ALA A 265 -6.54 0.33 -3.64
CA ALA A 265 -7.49 0.83 -4.66
C ALA A 265 -8.84 0.13 -4.51
N VAL A 266 -9.87 0.72 -5.10
CA VAL A 266 -11.19 0.11 -5.19
C VAL A 266 -11.11 -1.14 -6.07
N MET A 267 -11.68 -2.24 -5.62
CA MET A 267 -11.72 -3.50 -6.36
C MET A 267 -12.97 -3.58 -7.24
N PRO A 268 -12.82 -3.86 -8.55
CA PRO A 268 -13.96 -4.05 -9.43
C PRO A 268 -14.85 -5.22 -8.95
N PRO A 269 -16.20 -5.06 -8.97
CA PRO A 269 -17.12 -6.11 -8.50
C PRO A 269 -16.93 -7.47 -9.21
N ALA A 270 -16.72 -7.46 -10.52
CA ALA A 270 -16.48 -8.70 -11.28
C ALA A 270 -15.24 -9.45 -10.78
N LEU A 271 -14.15 -8.72 -10.47
CA LEU A 271 -12.93 -9.31 -9.94
C LEU A 271 -13.15 -9.84 -8.51
N MET A 272 -13.95 -9.13 -7.70
CA MET A 272 -14.33 -9.61 -6.36
C MET A 272 -15.05 -10.97 -6.45
N HIS A 273 -16.05 -11.10 -7.32
CA HIS A 273 -16.76 -12.38 -7.52
C HIS A 273 -15.82 -13.47 -8.03
N THR A 274 -14.88 -13.18 -8.94
CA THR A 274 -13.87 -14.15 -9.38
C THR A 274 -13.06 -14.69 -8.19
N TRP A 275 -12.65 -13.82 -7.27
CA TRP A 275 -11.91 -14.25 -6.08
C TRP A 275 -12.79 -15.02 -5.07
N PHE A 276 -14.08 -14.74 -5.00
CA PHE A 276 -15.01 -15.53 -4.17
C PHE A 276 -15.24 -16.95 -4.72
N GLU A 277 -15.03 -17.16 -6.04
CA GLU A 277 -15.02 -18.51 -6.63
C GLU A 277 -13.70 -19.25 -6.38
N LEU A 278 -12.57 -18.54 -6.27
CA LEU A 278 -11.24 -19.13 -6.01
C LEU A 278 -11.04 -19.43 -4.51
N LEU A 279 -11.48 -18.50 -3.67
CA LEU A 279 -11.46 -18.59 -2.21
C LEU A 279 -12.83 -18.21 -1.71
N SER A 280 -13.43 -18.83 -0.74
CA SER A 280 -14.76 -18.40 -0.28
C SER A 280 -14.78 -16.92 0.18
N PRO A 281 -15.95 -16.23 0.15
CA PRO A 281 -16.05 -14.83 0.56
C PRO A 281 -15.47 -14.57 1.96
N GLU A 282 -15.60 -15.53 2.89
CA GLU A 282 -15.10 -15.41 4.26
C GLU A 282 -13.58 -15.38 4.36
N ARG A 283 -12.88 -15.79 3.30
CA ARG A 283 -11.41 -15.75 3.20
C ARG A 283 -10.89 -14.50 2.49
N PHE A 284 -11.76 -13.57 2.18
CA PHE A 284 -11.39 -12.34 1.49
C PHE A 284 -11.68 -11.13 2.37
N VAL A 285 -10.68 -10.29 2.61
CA VAL A 285 -10.80 -9.07 3.41
C VAL A 285 -10.43 -7.87 2.54
N SER A 286 -11.31 -6.89 2.47
CA SER A 286 -11.02 -5.59 1.87
C SER A 286 -10.73 -4.58 2.96
N ALA A 287 -9.71 -3.74 2.78
CA ALA A 287 -9.39 -2.67 3.70
C ALA A 287 -9.14 -1.35 2.95
N TYR A 288 -9.63 -0.26 3.53
CA TYR A 288 -9.26 1.08 3.12
C TYR A 288 -8.44 1.75 4.21
N GLY A 289 -7.37 2.37 3.76
CA GLY A 289 -6.47 3.14 4.58
C GLY A 289 -5.47 3.89 3.70
N MET A 290 -4.64 4.69 4.32
CA MET A 290 -3.67 5.54 3.63
C MET A 290 -2.31 5.49 4.32
N THR A 291 -1.28 5.85 3.56
CA THR A 291 0.11 5.90 4.06
C THR A 291 0.26 6.87 5.25
N GLU A 292 -0.60 7.86 5.31
CA GLU A 292 -0.68 8.86 6.38
C GLU A 292 -1.07 8.27 7.74
N ASN A 293 -1.52 7.00 7.77
CA ASN A 293 -1.87 6.27 8.99
C ASN A 293 -2.88 7.04 9.86
N LEU A 294 -4.07 7.33 9.32
CA LEU A 294 -5.13 8.04 10.02
C LEU A 294 -6.14 7.11 10.69
N GLY A 295 -6.13 5.86 10.30
CA GLY A 295 -7.07 4.80 10.67
C GLY A 295 -7.31 3.86 9.50
N LEU A 296 -8.06 2.81 9.74
CA LEU A 296 -8.39 1.78 8.77
C LEU A 296 -9.88 1.48 8.80
N THR A 297 -10.46 1.17 7.64
CA THR A 297 -11.73 0.45 7.57
C THR A 297 -11.49 -0.93 6.97
N ALA A 298 -12.32 -1.89 7.32
CA ALA A 298 -12.26 -3.22 6.74
C ALA A 298 -13.63 -3.88 6.71
N LEU A 299 -13.79 -4.82 5.77
CA LEU A 299 -14.93 -5.73 5.72
C LEU A 299 -14.48 -7.07 5.14
N ARG A 300 -15.19 -8.12 5.53
CA ARG A 300 -15.03 -9.46 4.97
C ARG A 300 -15.89 -9.62 3.71
N GLY A 301 -15.57 -10.56 2.84
CA GLY A 301 -16.25 -10.72 1.55
C GLY A 301 -17.73 -11.06 1.65
N ASP A 302 -18.16 -11.76 2.71
CA ASP A 302 -19.59 -12.02 2.96
C ASP A 302 -20.34 -10.73 3.36
N GLU A 303 -19.73 -9.83 4.12
CA GLU A 303 -20.27 -8.49 4.38
C GLU A 303 -20.31 -7.66 3.09
N TRP A 304 -19.28 -7.79 2.23
CA TRP A 304 -19.26 -7.11 0.94
C TRP A 304 -20.43 -7.55 0.02
N LEU A 305 -20.84 -8.82 0.07
CA LEU A 305 -22.00 -9.29 -0.68
C LEU A 305 -23.32 -8.62 -0.24
N ALA A 306 -23.41 -8.21 1.02
CA ALA A 306 -24.55 -7.43 1.53
C ALA A 306 -24.40 -5.93 1.25
N HIS A 307 -23.15 -5.41 1.15
CA HIS A 307 -22.82 -4.00 0.92
C HIS A 307 -21.86 -3.84 -0.27
N PRO A 308 -22.30 -4.15 -1.52
CA PRO A 308 -21.44 -4.14 -2.69
C PRO A 308 -20.80 -2.76 -2.95
N GLY A 309 -19.48 -2.73 -3.15
CA GLY A 309 -18.73 -1.50 -3.38
C GLY A 309 -18.24 -0.81 -2.11
N SER A 310 -18.67 -1.25 -0.92
CA SER A 310 -18.16 -0.73 0.34
C SER A 310 -16.69 -1.11 0.57
N VAL A 311 -16.01 -0.27 1.32
CA VAL A 311 -14.66 -0.51 1.87
C VAL A 311 -14.69 -0.82 3.38
N GLY A 312 -15.88 -1.07 3.92
CA GLY A 312 -16.10 -1.55 5.27
C GLY A 312 -16.45 -0.47 6.28
N ARG A 313 -16.43 -0.87 7.54
CA ARG A 313 -16.63 -0.01 8.72
C ARG A 313 -15.30 0.24 9.41
N GLY A 314 -15.30 1.18 10.37
CA GLY A 314 -14.13 1.43 11.19
C GLY A 314 -13.54 0.16 11.80
N PHE A 315 -12.26 -0.09 11.53
CA PHE A 315 -11.54 -1.27 11.98
C PHE A 315 -10.67 -0.93 13.19
N ARG A 316 -10.66 -1.79 14.21
CA ARG A 316 -9.87 -1.61 15.43
C ARG A 316 -10.03 -0.20 16.02
N GLU A 317 -11.24 0.13 16.45
CA GLU A 317 -11.61 1.41 17.06
C GLU A 317 -11.40 2.65 16.15
N THR A 318 -11.28 2.48 14.84
CA THR A 318 -11.29 3.60 13.90
C THR A 318 -12.69 4.17 13.80
N GLU A 319 -12.84 5.46 14.05
CA GLU A 319 -14.07 6.21 13.85
C GLU A 319 -14.05 6.90 12.50
N ILE A 320 -15.22 6.94 11.85
CA ILE A 320 -15.42 7.57 10.54
C ILE A 320 -16.35 8.75 10.72
N ARG A 321 -16.04 9.86 10.05
CA ARG A 321 -16.91 11.02 9.96
C ARG A 321 -16.89 11.57 8.54
N ILE A 322 -18.06 11.82 7.99
CA ILE A 322 -18.20 12.46 6.68
C ILE A 322 -18.56 13.91 6.89
N LEU A 323 -17.75 14.84 6.38
CA LEU A 323 -17.99 16.28 6.50
C LEU A 323 -18.34 16.90 5.16
N GLY A 324 -19.47 17.59 5.11
CA GLY A 324 -19.90 18.36 3.95
C GLY A 324 -19.06 19.60 3.70
N SER A 325 -19.45 20.41 2.70
CA SER A 325 -18.76 21.66 2.33
C SER A 325 -18.70 22.71 3.46
N THR A 326 -19.66 22.67 4.37
CA THR A 326 -19.72 23.53 5.56
C THR A 326 -18.91 23.02 6.74
N ARG A 327 -18.14 21.95 6.57
CA ARG A 327 -17.37 21.27 7.62
C ARG A 327 -18.24 20.71 8.76
N ARG A 328 -19.51 20.44 8.50
CA ARG A 328 -20.42 19.77 9.42
C ARG A 328 -20.64 18.33 9.00
N PRO A 329 -20.89 17.42 9.94
CA PRO A 329 -21.32 16.05 9.61
C PRO A 329 -22.54 16.08 8.71
N VAL A 330 -22.61 15.13 7.77
CA VAL A 330 -23.73 14.91 6.87
C VAL A 330 -24.51 13.67 7.27
N GLU A 331 -25.75 13.54 6.79
CA GLU A 331 -26.57 12.37 7.05
C GLU A 331 -26.08 11.15 6.26
N PRO A 332 -26.40 9.91 6.67
CA PRO A 332 -26.10 8.71 5.92
C PRO A 332 -26.57 8.82 4.46
N GLY A 333 -25.72 8.38 3.52
CA GLY A 333 -25.96 8.49 2.08
C GLY A 333 -25.53 9.83 1.46
N GLU A 334 -25.32 10.86 2.23
CA GLU A 334 -24.83 12.14 1.73
C GLU A 334 -23.31 12.14 1.54
N HIS A 335 -22.85 12.74 0.44
CA HIS A 335 -21.44 12.79 0.07
C HIS A 335 -20.68 13.90 0.80
N GLY A 336 -19.47 13.59 1.28
CA GLY A 336 -18.58 14.56 1.90
C GLY A 336 -17.14 14.07 1.96
N GLU A 337 -16.29 14.90 2.54
CA GLU A 337 -14.88 14.55 2.78
C GLU A 337 -14.79 13.58 3.96
N ILE A 338 -14.01 12.51 3.76
CA ILE A 338 -13.82 11.44 4.74
C ILE A 338 -12.79 11.88 5.77
N PHE A 339 -13.18 11.87 7.03
CA PHE A 339 -12.32 12.10 8.16
C PHE A 339 -12.26 10.83 9.02
N LEU A 340 -11.06 10.46 9.45
CA LEU A 340 -10.81 9.30 10.29
C LEU A 340 -10.15 9.74 11.60
N ARG A 341 -10.48 9.02 12.68
CA ARG A 341 -9.80 9.07 13.96
C ARG A 341 -9.61 7.65 14.48
N SER A 342 -8.40 7.32 14.93
CA SER A 342 -8.12 6.02 15.51
C SER A 342 -7.12 6.18 16.65
N PRO A 343 -7.37 5.59 17.83
CA PRO A 343 -6.43 5.60 18.95
C PRO A 343 -5.15 4.80 18.64
N MET A 344 -5.24 3.88 17.67
CA MET A 344 -4.13 3.03 17.23
C MET A 344 -3.28 3.66 16.12
N ALA A 345 -3.73 4.76 15.53
CA ALA A 345 -3.06 5.45 14.45
C ALA A 345 -2.31 6.68 14.98
N ALA A 346 -1.00 6.55 15.19
CA ALA A 346 -0.18 7.69 15.62
C ALA A 346 -0.15 8.82 14.58
N GLY A 347 -0.58 8.52 13.33
CA GLY A 347 -0.53 9.45 12.21
C GLY A 347 0.85 9.56 11.58
N SER A 348 1.02 10.63 10.83
CA SER A 348 2.26 10.89 10.11
C SER A 348 2.53 12.39 9.99
N ARG A 349 3.76 12.72 9.56
CA ARG A 349 4.14 14.06 9.12
C ARG A 349 4.80 14.00 7.75
N TYR A 350 4.69 15.07 7.01
CA TYR A 350 5.39 15.20 5.73
C TYR A 350 6.79 15.81 5.91
N LEU A 351 7.77 15.29 5.16
CA LEU A 351 8.99 16.01 4.85
C LEU A 351 8.81 16.74 3.51
N GLY A 352 9.62 17.78 3.26
CA GLY A 352 9.60 18.54 2.01
C GLY A 352 8.61 19.72 1.99
N GLY A 353 8.12 20.15 3.17
CA GLY A 353 7.32 21.38 3.29
C GLY A 353 5.87 21.26 2.80
N ALA A 354 5.36 20.06 2.59
CA ALA A 354 3.94 19.89 2.30
C ALA A 354 3.09 20.29 3.52
N PRO A 355 1.92 20.93 3.30
CA PRO A 355 1.05 21.35 4.39
C PRO A 355 0.56 20.16 5.22
N PRO A 356 0.29 20.35 6.52
CA PRO A 356 -0.29 19.31 7.34
C PRO A 356 -1.67 18.91 6.81
N LEU A 357 -2.09 17.69 7.16
CA LEU A 357 -3.43 17.21 6.84
C LEU A 357 -4.50 18.05 7.52
N PRO A 358 -5.66 18.25 6.88
CA PRO A 358 -6.82 18.82 7.53
C PRO A 358 -7.20 18.04 8.80
N GLU A 359 -7.39 18.77 9.91
CA GLU A 359 -7.74 18.20 11.20
C GLU A 359 -8.90 18.98 11.82
N THR A 360 -9.80 18.27 12.50
CA THR A 360 -10.88 18.87 13.31
C THR A 360 -10.38 19.12 14.74
N GLU A 361 -11.07 19.98 15.50
CA GLU A 361 -10.72 20.28 16.90
C GLU A 361 -10.68 19.04 17.81
N ASP A 362 -11.50 18.02 17.49
CA ASP A 362 -11.59 16.76 18.21
C ASP A 362 -10.74 15.63 17.60
N GLY A 363 -9.78 15.96 16.70
CA GLY A 363 -8.71 15.09 16.25
C GLY A 363 -9.05 14.15 15.08
N PHE A 364 -10.15 14.38 14.35
CA PHE A 364 -10.37 13.68 13.08
C PHE A 364 -9.53 14.30 11.96
N ARG A 365 -8.88 13.48 11.15
CA ARG A 365 -8.00 13.92 10.07
C ARG A 365 -8.43 13.34 8.72
N SER A 366 -8.15 14.07 7.65
CA SER A 366 -8.50 13.68 6.28
C SER A 366 -7.28 13.64 5.37
N ALA A 367 -7.21 12.63 4.49
CA ALA A 367 -6.27 12.55 3.38
C ALA A 367 -6.85 13.12 2.06
N GLY A 368 -8.08 13.66 2.11
CA GLY A 368 -8.75 14.30 0.98
C GLY A 368 -9.58 13.35 0.11
N ASP A 369 -9.92 12.18 0.62
CA ASP A 369 -10.84 11.28 -0.07
C ASP A 369 -12.30 11.72 0.17
N ILE A 370 -13.16 11.52 -0.82
CA ILE A 370 -14.60 11.83 -0.79
C ILE A 370 -15.38 10.53 -0.77
N GLY A 371 -16.42 10.48 0.06
CA GLY A 371 -17.25 9.29 0.20
C GLY A 371 -18.51 9.55 1.01
N TYR A 372 -19.19 8.49 1.37
CA TYR A 372 -20.35 8.51 2.25
C TYR A 372 -20.37 7.23 3.10
N VAL A 373 -21.16 7.24 4.17
CA VAL A 373 -21.53 6.04 4.92
C VAL A 373 -23.00 5.74 4.67
N ASP A 374 -23.36 4.45 4.60
CA ASP A 374 -24.77 4.05 4.56
C ASP A 374 -25.41 4.03 5.96
N GLU A 375 -26.70 3.66 6.04
CA GLU A 375 -27.44 3.57 7.31
C GLU A 375 -26.86 2.55 8.29
N ASP A 376 -26.15 1.53 7.77
CA ASP A 376 -25.48 0.49 8.56
C ASP A 376 -24.03 0.87 8.94
N GLY A 377 -23.58 2.06 8.54
CA GLY A 377 -22.25 2.61 8.85
C GLY A 377 -21.11 2.08 7.97
N TYR A 378 -21.43 1.45 6.84
CA TYR A 378 -20.43 1.04 5.85
C TYR A 378 -19.98 2.22 4.98
N LEU A 379 -18.67 2.36 4.83
CA LEU A 379 -18.04 3.43 4.06
C LEU A 379 -17.95 3.06 2.57
N TYR A 380 -18.27 4.03 1.72
CA TYR A 380 -18.11 3.97 0.27
C TYR A 380 -17.21 5.11 -0.20
N ILE A 381 -16.15 4.77 -0.92
CA ILE A 381 -15.24 5.77 -1.52
C ILE A 381 -15.76 6.14 -2.90
N ILE A 382 -15.91 7.43 -3.15
CA ILE A 382 -16.32 7.95 -4.44
C ILE A 382 -15.10 8.35 -5.27
N ASP A 383 -14.22 9.21 -4.71
CA ASP A 383 -13.00 9.67 -5.38
C ASP A 383 -12.07 10.43 -4.42
N ARG A 384 -10.97 10.96 -4.97
CA ARG A 384 -10.12 11.93 -4.29
C ARG A 384 -10.54 13.36 -4.66
N ARG A 385 -10.57 14.24 -3.68
CA ARG A 385 -10.91 15.65 -3.87
C ARG A 385 -10.01 16.35 -4.91
N VAL A 386 -8.73 15.95 -5.00
CA VAL A 386 -7.77 16.51 -5.97
C VAL A 386 -7.97 16.01 -7.39
N ASP A 387 -8.63 14.87 -7.58
CA ASP A 387 -8.91 14.27 -8.89
C ASP A 387 -10.29 14.67 -9.44
N MET A 388 -11.17 15.22 -8.60
CA MET A 388 -12.51 15.65 -8.98
C MET A 388 -12.46 16.68 -10.11
N ILE A 389 -13.25 16.45 -11.15
CA ILE A 389 -13.36 17.32 -12.32
C ILE A 389 -14.56 18.24 -12.13
N ILE A 390 -14.34 19.54 -12.12
CA ILE A 390 -15.43 20.51 -12.14
C ILE A 390 -15.73 20.83 -13.61
N SER A 391 -16.79 20.23 -14.14
CA SER A 391 -17.21 20.37 -15.54
C SER A 391 -18.54 21.11 -15.63
N GLY A 392 -18.52 22.31 -16.19
CA GLY A 392 -19.73 23.13 -16.29
C GLY A 392 -20.39 23.46 -14.94
N GLY A 393 -19.60 23.55 -13.87
CA GLY A 393 -20.10 23.80 -12.50
C GLY A 393 -20.58 22.54 -11.78
N ALA A 394 -20.60 21.36 -12.43
CA ALA A 394 -20.95 20.10 -11.82
C ALA A 394 -19.70 19.32 -11.41
N ASN A 395 -19.74 18.66 -10.25
CA ASN A 395 -18.68 17.77 -9.80
C ASN A 395 -18.80 16.42 -10.52
N VAL A 396 -17.75 16.02 -11.23
CA VAL A 396 -17.62 14.71 -11.84
C VAL A 396 -16.44 13.99 -11.20
N PHE A 397 -16.68 12.81 -10.72
CA PHE A 397 -15.68 11.97 -10.07
C PHE A 397 -15.11 10.99 -11.09
N PRO A 398 -13.82 11.08 -11.45
CA PRO A 398 -13.17 10.17 -12.39
C PRO A 398 -13.44 8.69 -12.12
N ALA A 399 -13.32 8.25 -10.86
CA ALA A 399 -13.52 6.85 -10.50
C ALA A 399 -14.93 6.33 -10.81
N GLU A 400 -15.97 7.17 -10.72
CA GLU A 400 -17.35 6.80 -11.09
C GLU A 400 -17.45 6.54 -12.60
N VAL A 401 -16.83 7.41 -13.42
CA VAL A 401 -16.82 7.26 -14.87
C VAL A 401 -15.96 6.06 -15.30
N GLU A 402 -14.81 5.89 -14.69
CA GLU A 402 -13.92 4.73 -14.89
C GLU A 402 -14.64 3.41 -14.58
N SER A 403 -15.33 3.36 -13.44
CA SER A 403 -16.11 2.17 -13.05
C SER A 403 -17.21 1.82 -14.04
N ALA A 404 -17.91 2.82 -14.56
CA ALA A 404 -18.95 2.62 -15.57
C ALA A 404 -18.37 2.09 -16.88
N LEU A 405 -17.25 2.66 -17.35
CA LEU A 405 -16.59 2.27 -18.59
C LEU A 405 -15.87 0.91 -18.50
N ALA A 406 -15.30 0.57 -17.34
CA ALA A 406 -14.69 -0.73 -17.10
C ALA A 406 -15.68 -1.91 -17.19
N GLY A 407 -16.97 -1.64 -17.10
CA GLY A 407 -18.04 -2.63 -17.36
C GLY A 407 -18.26 -2.96 -18.85
N HIS A 408 -17.54 -2.33 -19.78
CA HIS A 408 -17.64 -2.63 -21.21
C HIS A 408 -16.75 -3.80 -21.58
N PRO A 409 -17.24 -4.85 -22.29
CA PRO A 409 -16.47 -6.07 -22.57
C PRO A 409 -15.20 -5.84 -23.44
N HIS A 410 -15.17 -4.76 -24.18
CA HIS A 410 -14.04 -4.39 -25.04
C HIS A 410 -13.05 -3.42 -24.40
N VAL A 411 -13.25 -3.01 -23.15
CA VAL A 411 -12.35 -2.12 -22.39
C VAL A 411 -11.50 -2.97 -21.46
N ALA A 412 -10.17 -2.97 -21.67
CA ALA A 412 -9.21 -3.65 -20.79
C ALA A 412 -8.83 -2.78 -19.60
N ASP A 413 -8.65 -1.46 -19.82
CA ASP A 413 -8.32 -0.49 -18.77
C ASP A 413 -8.81 0.91 -19.19
N VAL A 414 -9.09 1.77 -18.19
CA VAL A 414 -9.57 3.14 -18.45
C VAL A 414 -9.11 4.08 -17.34
N VAL A 415 -8.75 5.28 -17.73
CA VAL A 415 -8.46 6.41 -16.84
C VAL A 415 -9.19 7.64 -17.30
N VAL A 416 -9.83 8.35 -16.37
CA VAL A 416 -10.55 9.58 -16.65
C VAL A 416 -9.81 10.76 -16.03
N ILE A 417 -9.64 11.81 -16.82
CA ILE A 417 -8.97 13.05 -16.41
C ILE A 417 -9.77 14.27 -16.84
N GLY A 418 -9.55 15.41 -16.17
CA GLY A 418 -10.13 16.69 -16.54
C GLY A 418 -9.15 17.50 -17.38
N LEU A 419 -9.43 17.71 -18.65
CA LEU A 419 -8.64 18.58 -19.52
C LEU A 419 -9.26 19.99 -19.58
N ALA A 420 -8.42 21.00 -19.76
CA ALA A 420 -8.88 22.38 -19.93
C ALA A 420 -9.87 22.49 -21.10
N ASP A 421 -10.95 23.29 -20.95
CA ASP A 421 -12.01 23.45 -21.92
C ASP A 421 -12.63 24.81 -21.77
N GLU A 422 -12.80 25.56 -22.90
CA GLU A 422 -13.34 26.92 -22.90
C GLU A 422 -14.81 26.97 -22.49
N GLN A 423 -15.58 25.93 -22.83
CA GLN A 423 -17.04 25.92 -22.56
C GLN A 423 -17.33 25.38 -21.14
N TRP A 424 -16.59 24.36 -20.71
CA TRP A 424 -16.88 23.62 -19.48
C TRP A 424 -15.94 23.96 -18.32
N GLY A 425 -14.93 24.82 -18.56
CA GLY A 425 -13.79 25.01 -17.64
C GLY A 425 -12.85 23.81 -17.63
N ARG A 426 -13.41 22.63 -17.36
CA ARG A 426 -12.76 21.33 -17.60
C ARG A 426 -13.74 20.38 -18.27
N ARG A 427 -13.30 19.67 -19.33
CA ARG A 427 -14.05 18.57 -19.91
C ARG A 427 -13.61 17.22 -19.33
N VAL A 428 -14.55 16.32 -19.18
CA VAL A 428 -14.28 14.92 -18.83
C VAL A 428 -13.68 14.24 -20.05
N HIS A 429 -12.47 13.71 -19.92
CA HIS A 429 -11.72 13.02 -20.98
C HIS A 429 -11.36 11.60 -20.52
N ALA A 430 -11.74 10.58 -21.32
CA ALA A 430 -11.43 9.20 -21.05
C ALA A 430 -10.24 8.72 -21.89
N VAL A 431 -9.22 8.15 -21.24
CA VAL A 431 -8.11 7.45 -21.87
C VAL A 431 -8.39 5.96 -21.73
N VAL A 432 -8.59 5.26 -22.86
CA VAL A 432 -9.10 3.90 -22.91
C VAL A 432 -8.07 2.98 -23.55
N GLN A 433 -7.76 1.88 -22.87
CA GLN A 433 -7.03 0.75 -23.43
C GLN A 433 -8.05 -0.33 -23.80
N LEU A 434 -8.05 -0.74 -25.06
CA LEU A 434 -8.95 -1.80 -25.54
C LEU A 434 -8.42 -3.18 -25.17
N ALA A 435 -9.34 -4.14 -25.07
CA ALA A 435 -9.00 -5.56 -24.99
C ALA A 435 -8.37 -6.03 -26.31
N ASP A 436 -7.53 -7.06 -26.25
CA ASP A 436 -6.82 -7.59 -27.41
C ASP A 436 -7.78 -7.94 -28.56
N GLY A 437 -7.55 -7.36 -29.73
CA GLY A 437 -8.36 -7.56 -30.93
C GLY A 437 -9.72 -6.83 -30.93
N ALA A 438 -10.04 -6.08 -29.87
CA ALA A 438 -11.28 -5.31 -29.81
C ALA A 438 -11.15 -3.98 -30.57
N THR A 439 -12.30 -3.47 -31.05
CA THR A 439 -12.43 -2.15 -31.67
C THR A 439 -13.61 -1.43 -31.06
N LEU A 440 -13.46 -0.14 -30.80
CA LEU A 440 -14.51 0.79 -30.36
C LEU A 440 -14.26 2.16 -31.00
N THR A 441 -15.31 2.88 -31.26
CA THR A 441 -15.26 4.28 -31.60
C THR A 441 -15.44 5.16 -30.35
N GLU A 442 -15.02 6.42 -30.43
CA GLU A 442 -15.24 7.40 -29.38
C GLU A 442 -16.73 7.53 -29.01
N ASP A 443 -17.62 7.61 -30.02
CA ASP A 443 -19.06 7.74 -29.82
C ASP A 443 -19.66 6.52 -29.09
N GLU A 444 -19.23 5.30 -29.39
CA GLU A 444 -19.67 4.09 -28.71
C GLU A 444 -19.31 4.08 -27.23
N VAL A 445 -18.09 4.54 -26.87
CA VAL A 445 -17.67 4.67 -25.47
C VAL A 445 -18.50 5.74 -24.76
N ILE A 446 -18.74 6.89 -25.39
CA ILE A 446 -19.53 7.97 -24.82
C ILE A 446 -20.98 7.54 -24.62
N GLU A 447 -21.61 6.92 -25.60
CA GLU A 447 -22.99 6.42 -25.51
C GLU A 447 -23.12 5.30 -24.46
N PHE A 448 -22.14 4.43 -24.35
CA PHE A 448 -22.11 3.42 -23.30
C PHE A 448 -22.07 4.04 -21.90
N ALA A 449 -21.27 5.11 -21.72
CA ALA A 449 -21.24 5.88 -20.48
C ALA A 449 -22.57 6.56 -20.18
N LYS A 450 -23.20 7.20 -21.18
CA LYS A 450 -24.51 7.88 -21.03
C LYS A 450 -25.65 6.93 -20.65
N GLY A 451 -25.55 5.66 -21.05
CA GLY A 451 -26.52 4.64 -20.66
C GLY A 451 -26.41 4.20 -19.18
N ARG A 452 -25.35 4.62 -18.49
CA ARG A 452 -25.03 4.20 -17.11
C ARG A 452 -24.84 5.34 -16.13
N LEU A 453 -24.58 6.54 -16.64
CA LEU A 453 -24.30 7.75 -15.86
C LEU A 453 -25.22 8.90 -16.27
N ALA A 454 -25.37 9.86 -15.38
CA ALA A 454 -25.98 11.13 -15.77
C ALA A 454 -25.18 11.78 -16.93
N HIS A 455 -25.85 12.32 -17.93
CA HIS A 455 -25.26 12.78 -19.19
C HIS A 455 -24.10 13.78 -19.02
N TYR A 456 -24.14 14.62 -17.96
CA TYR A 456 -23.07 15.58 -17.69
C TYR A 456 -21.77 14.89 -17.22
N LYS A 457 -21.85 13.69 -16.66
CA LYS A 457 -20.71 12.89 -16.19
C LYS A 457 -20.01 12.12 -17.33
N ALA A 458 -20.73 11.84 -18.42
CA ALA A 458 -20.16 11.10 -19.54
C ALA A 458 -18.98 11.86 -20.15
N PRO A 459 -17.92 11.14 -20.60
CA PRO A 459 -16.79 11.75 -21.29
C PRO A 459 -17.25 12.63 -22.46
N LYS A 460 -16.55 13.75 -22.66
CA LYS A 460 -16.76 14.63 -23.83
C LYS A 460 -15.81 14.25 -24.96
N THR A 461 -14.69 13.62 -24.61
CA THR A 461 -13.68 13.13 -25.57
C THR A 461 -13.09 11.83 -25.06
N VAL A 462 -12.68 10.96 -26.00
CA VAL A 462 -12.04 9.67 -25.71
C VAL A 462 -10.73 9.57 -26.51
N GLU A 463 -9.71 9.03 -25.88
CA GLU A 463 -8.43 8.70 -26.51
C GLU A 463 -8.16 7.20 -26.33
N PHE A 464 -7.81 6.53 -27.41
CA PHE A 464 -7.40 5.13 -27.34
C PHE A 464 -5.88 5.03 -27.28
N VAL A 465 -5.38 4.18 -26.37
CA VAL A 465 -3.95 3.95 -26.14
C VAL A 465 -3.65 2.46 -26.10
N ASP A 466 -2.42 2.08 -26.49
CA ASP A 466 -1.97 0.69 -26.41
C ASP A 466 -1.82 0.20 -24.97
N ALA A 467 -1.40 1.11 -24.06
CA ALA A 467 -1.29 0.82 -22.63
C ALA A 467 -1.44 2.11 -21.81
N ILE A 468 -2.15 2.00 -20.69
CA ILE A 468 -2.26 3.10 -19.72
C ILE A 468 -0.97 3.15 -18.88
N PRO A 469 -0.26 4.30 -18.85
CA PRO A 469 0.95 4.45 -18.05
C PRO A 469 0.63 4.30 -16.55
N ARG A 470 1.24 3.31 -15.92
CA ARG A 470 1.12 3.07 -14.48
C ARG A 470 2.50 3.03 -13.83
N THR A 471 2.59 3.52 -12.61
CA THR A 471 3.79 3.35 -11.79
C THR A 471 4.01 1.87 -11.46
N ALA A 472 5.20 1.51 -10.98
CA ALA A 472 5.47 0.15 -10.49
C ALA A 472 4.51 -0.30 -9.36
N ALA A 473 3.89 0.65 -8.65
CA ALA A 473 2.80 0.40 -7.69
C ALA A 473 1.42 0.29 -8.34
N THR A 474 1.37 0.17 -9.68
CA THR A 474 0.14 0.13 -10.47
C THR A 474 -0.75 1.38 -10.39
N LYS A 475 -0.24 2.48 -9.81
CA LYS A 475 -0.96 3.74 -9.68
C LYS A 475 -0.82 4.59 -10.94
N VAL A 476 -1.91 5.26 -11.31
CA VAL A 476 -1.94 6.24 -12.41
C VAL A 476 -1.43 7.59 -11.90
N ASN A 477 -0.55 8.22 -12.67
CA ASN A 477 -0.16 9.61 -12.44
C ASN A 477 -1.03 10.54 -13.32
N ARG A 478 -2.24 10.88 -12.81
CA ARG A 478 -3.19 11.75 -13.55
C ARG A 478 -2.60 13.11 -13.88
N SER A 479 -1.83 13.72 -12.97
CA SER A 479 -1.19 15.01 -13.22
C SER A 479 -0.23 14.98 -14.40
N ALA A 480 0.59 13.95 -14.51
CA ALA A 480 1.49 13.76 -15.65
C ALA A 480 0.69 13.51 -16.95
N MET A 481 -0.40 12.74 -16.88
CA MET A 481 -1.26 12.49 -18.04
C MET A 481 -1.97 13.77 -18.51
N ILE A 482 -2.41 14.64 -17.59
CA ILE A 482 -3.01 15.95 -17.87
C ILE A 482 -1.96 16.86 -18.52
N ALA A 483 -0.78 16.98 -17.93
CA ALA A 483 0.30 17.81 -18.45
C ALA A 483 0.75 17.39 -19.86
N ALA A 484 0.82 16.09 -20.15
CA ALA A 484 1.16 15.57 -21.48
C ALA A 484 0.10 15.89 -22.56
N ARG A 485 -1.11 16.31 -22.15
CA ARG A 485 -2.24 16.66 -23.04
C ARG A 485 -2.60 18.15 -23.02
N GLY A 486 -1.67 19.00 -22.53
CA GLY A 486 -1.80 20.46 -22.55
C GLY A 486 -2.81 21.02 -21.54
N GLY A 487 -3.04 20.30 -20.43
CA GLY A 487 -3.93 20.70 -19.35
C GLY A 487 -3.23 21.23 -18.11
#